data_088d444ca47f5ea98692e09db8ac65f7
#
_entry.id   088d444ca47f5ea98692e09db8ac65f7
#
_cell.length_a   1.000
_cell.length_b   1.000
_cell.length_c   1.000
_cell.angle_alpha   90.00
_cell.angle_beta   90.00
_cell.angle_gamma   90.00
#
_symmetry.space_group_name_H-M   'P 1'
#
loop_
_entity.id
_entity.type
_entity.pdbx_description
1 polymer ?
#
loop_
_entity_poly.entity_id
_entity_poly.type
_entity_poly.pdbx_seq_one_letter_code
_entity_poly.pdbx_strand_id
1 'polypeptide(L)'
;MSTGVDAPFVVHEDDIRTLTVHGDQRAQLRVQVVELPGDQPLWAERSTLPDGPNRPPIVLIHGFAQNRFSWHTETRSMSAWFAAQGWDVWNLELRGHGRSRRRSHTKATTFGDYPTDLTRFAAALSEPAYWIGHSLGASVAYAAVGFSENDPRTRGVIGIGGLYRFGQAGWLIPNIIRLSQKLPTSVGVGDIQVHTGLTGRVLARLFPLMDLAAYGMPIAGWWPGSVEPELAKERMRRGFDYIPIRVWQEMAAWAHTDNVPWDAGWHASTTPCLIMVGDRDSMLFPQEGKAAFDRSGSEDKTLKVLDDSDGYTHWGHLDIVLGKKAPDYVWTAIHEWMEQRT
;
A
#
# COMPACT_ATOMS: atom_id res chain seq x y z
N MET A 1 -19.03 -16.50 -24.13
CA MET A 1 -19.01 -15.42 -23.15
C MET A 1 -17.60 -15.35 -22.61
N SER A 2 -16.82 -14.35 -23.00
CA SER A 2 -15.40 -14.23 -22.63
C SER A 2 -15.30 -13.91 -21.14
N THR A 3 -14.81 -14.86 -20.36
CA THR A 3 -14.54 -14.70 -18.92
C THR A 3 -13.15 -14.08 -18.74
N GLY A 4 -12.92 -12.96 -19.45
CA GLY A 4 -11.62 -12.44 -19.70
C GLY A 4 -10.90 -11.88 -18.47
N VAL A 5 -9.81 -12.52 -18.10
CA VAL A 5 -8.61 -11.79 -17.81
C VAL A 5 -8.01 -11.49 -19.19
N ASP A 6 -7.94 -10.21 -19.57
CA ASP A 6 -7.42 -9.82 -20.87
C ASP A 6 -5.97 -10.31 -21.01
N ALA A 7 -5.61 -10.86 -22.19
CA ALA A 7 -4.21 -11.02 -22.54
C ALA A 7 -3.51 -9.66 -22.30
N PRO A 8 -2.53 -9.51 -21.40
CA PRO A 8 -1.38 -10.42 -21.33
C PRO A 8 -1.21 -11.20 -19.99
N PHE A 9 -2.22 -11.28 -19.14
CA PHE A 9 -2.10 -12.00 -17.87
C PHE A 9 -2.24 -13.52 -18.06
N VAL A 10 -1.43 -14.28 -17.28
CA VAL A 10 -1.58 -15.74 -17.13
C VAL A 10 -2.36 -16.02 -15.86
N VAL A 11 -3.47 -16.72 -15.95
CA VAL A 11 -4.29 -17.12 -14.79
C VAL A 11 -3.79 -18.46 -14.28
N HIS A 12 -3.41 -18.53 -13.01
CA HIS A 12 -2.94 -19.75 -12.33
C HIS A 12 -4.00 -20.38 -11.45
N GLU A 13 -4.87 -19.57 -10.84
CA GLU A 13 -5.98 -20.01 -9.99
C GLU A 13 -7.20 -19.16 -10.33
N ASP A 14 -8.38 -19.75 -10.36
CA ASP A 14 -9.65 -19.08 -10.66
C ASP A 14 -10.79 -19.77 -9.93
N ASP A 15 -11.25 -19.22 -8.82
CA ASP A 15 -12.25 -19.83 -7.96
C ASP A 15 -13.30 -18.82 -7.49
N ILE A 16 -14.52 -19.30 -7.26
CA ILE A 16 -15.51 -18.56 -6.48
C ILE A 16 -15.28 -18.88 -5.00
N ARG A 17 -14.98 -17.86 -4.23
CA ARG A 17 -14.71 -17.97 -2.79
C ARG A 17 -15.64 -17.10 -1.97
N THR A 18 -16.06 -17.60 -0.80
CA THR A 18 -16.73 -16.77 0.20
C THR A 18 -15.66 -16.15 1.10
N LEU A 19 -15.48 -14.84 0.99
CA LEU A 19 -14.48 -14.09 1.76
C LEU A 19 -15.15 -13.28 2.88
N THR A 20 -14.44 -13.14 3.98
CA THR A 20 -14.80 -12.16 5.01
C THR A 20 -14.48 -10.76 4.49
N VAL A 21 -15.48 -9.92 4.52
CA VAL A 21 -15.34 -8.49 4.21
C VAL A 21 -14.96 -7.72 5.47
N HIS A 22 -15.83 -7.76 6.46
CA HIS A 22 -15.64 -7.11 7.76
C HIS A 22 -16.66 -7.68 8.78
N GLY A 23 -16.21 -8.02 9.99
CA GLY A 23 -17.06 -8.63 11.01
C GLY A 23 -17.72 -9.90 10.49
N ASP A 24 -19.05 -9.95 10.53
CA ASP A 24 -19.85 -11.08 10.05
C ASP A 24 -20.22 -10.97 8.56
N GLN A 25 -19.87 -9.85 7.92
CA GLN A 25 -20.15 -9.68 6.50
C GLN A 25 -19.27 -10.59 5.66
N ARG A 26 -19.91 -11.30 4.73
CA ARG A 26 -19.28 -12.21 3.76
C ARG A 26 -19.72 -11.83 2.37
N ALA A 27 -18.85 -12.03 1.40
CA ALA A 27 -19.17 -11.87 -0.02
C ALA A 27 -18.70 -13.10 -0.80
N GLN A 28 -19.51 -13.56 -1.76
CA GLN A 28 -19.07 -14.49 -2.79
C GLN A 28 -18.37 -13.68 -3.88
N LEU A 29 -17.10 -13.98 -4.11
CA LEU A 29 -16.27 -13.27 -5.06
C LEU A 29 -15.53 -14.27 -5.93
N ARG A 30 -15.32 -13.93 -7.19
CA ARG A 30 -14.36 -14.60 -8.05
C ARG A 30 -12.97 -14.11 -7.68
N VAL A 31 -12.10 -15.04 -7.30
CA VAL A 31 -10.73 -14.74 -6.90
C VAL A 31 -9.77 -15.44 -7.86
N GLN A 32 -8.95 -14.66 -8.53
CA GLN A 32 -7.97 -15.15 -9.47
C GLN A 32 -6.55 -14.83 -8.97
N VAL A 33 -5.65 -15.81 -9.11
CA VAL A 33 -4.21 -15.57 -8.94
C VAL A 33 -3.61 -15.45 -10.33
N VAL A 34 -3.09 -14.29 -10.63
CA VAL A 34 -2.60 -13.96 -11.96
C VAL A 34 -1.14 -13.55 -11.96
N GLU A 35 -0.49 -13.78 -13.08
CA GLU A 35 0.87 -13.36 -13.38
C GLU A 35 0.86 -12.45 -14.60
N LEU A 36 1.50 -11.29 -14.50
CA LEU A 36 1.94 -10.51 -15.65
C LEU A 36 3.35 -10.99 -16.02
N PRO A 37 3.49 -11.76 -17.13
CA PRO A 37 4.79 -12.30 -17.53
C PRO A 37 5.75 -11.21 -18.01
N GLY A 38 7.02 -11.57 -18.20
CA GLY A 38 8.10 -10.71 -18.68
C GLY A 38 9.40 -10.99 -17.94
N ASP A 39 10.44 -10.18 -18.17
CA ASP A 39 11.76 -10.36 -17.53
C ASP A 39 11.70 -10.26 -16.00
N GLN A 40 10.76 -9.48 -15.49
CA GLN A 40 10.44 -9.37 -14.08
C GLN A 40 8.95 -9.65 -13.90
N PRO A 41 8.53 -10.92 -13.78
CA PRO A 41 7.11 -11.26 -13.65
C PRO A 41 6.51 -10.67 -12.37
N LEU A 42 5.29 -10.15 -12.49
CA LEU A 42 4.53 -9.60 -11.38
C LEU A 42 3.30 -10.46 -11.10
N TRP A 43 3.01 -10.64 -9.83
CA TRP A 43 1.85 -11.40 -9.39
C TRP A 43 0.83 -10.49 -8.73
N ALA A 44 -0.43 -10.78 -8.97
CA ALA A 44 -1.54 -10.13 -8.29
C ALA A 44 -2.62 -11.15 -7.89
N GLU A 45 -3.42 -10.76 -6.93
CA GLU A 45 -4.70 -11.41 -6.64
C GLU A 45 -5.81 -10.48 -7.11
N ARG A 46 -6.57 -10.92 -8.12
CA ARG A 46 -7.73 -10.20 -8.64
C ARG A 46 -8.99 -10.70 -7.95
N SER A 47 -9.82 -9.77 -7.49
CA SER A 47 -11.11 -10.08 -6.89
C SER A 47 -12.21 -9.27 -7.55
N THR A 48 -13.30 -9.94 -7.97
CA THR A 48 -14.46 -9.34 -8.61
C THR A 48 -15.75 -9.98 -8.11
N LEU A 49 -16.90 -9.43 -8.50
CA LEU A 49 -18.16 -10.16 -8.42
C LEU A 49 -18.07 -11.45 -9.24
N PRO A 50 -18.87 -12.49 -8.93
CA PRO A 50 -18.84 -13.77 -9.66
C PRO A 50 -19.03 -13.63 -11.17
N ASP A 51 -19.91 -12.72 -11.58
CA ASP A 51 -20.23 -12.45 -12.99
C ASP A 51 -19.32 -11.41 -13.65
N GLY A 52 -18.30 -10.96 -12.93
CA GLY A 52 -17.34 -9.94 -13.37
C GLY A 52 -17.56 -8.58 -12.72
N PRO A 53 -16.60 -7.65 -12.91
CA PRO A 53 -16.70 -6.30 -12.38
C PRO A 53 -17.72 -5.49 -13.18
N ASN A 54 -18.33 -4.49 -12.54
CA ASN A 54 -19.19 -3.49 -13.18
C ASN A 54 -18.67 -2.05 -12.94
N ARG A 55 -17.47 -1.92 -12.38
CA ARG A 55 -16.75 -0.69 -12.09
C ARG A 55 -15.29 -0.79 -12.54
N PRO A 56 -14.62 0.35 -12.76
CA PRO A 56 -13.21 0.37 -13.18
C PRO A 56 -12.25 -0.39 -12.28
N PRO A 57 -11.03 -0.68 -12.77
CA PRO A 57 -10.00 -1.32 -11.98
C PRO A 57 -9.49 -0.46 -10.83
N ILE A 58 -9.14 -1.14 -9.74
CA ILE A 58 -8.37 -0.61 -8.61
C ILE A 58 -7.09 -1.44 -8.49
N VAL A 59 -5.93 -0.78 -8.46
CA VAL A 59 -4.65 -1.43 -8.12
C VAL A 59 -4.28 -1.07 -6.70
N LEU A 60 -4.22 -2.07 -5.82
CA LEU A 60 -3.79 -1.94 -4.43
C LEU A 60 -2.28 -2.19 -4.33
N ILE A 61 -1.53 -1.24 -3.75
CA ILE A 61 -0.08 -1.23 -3.71
C ILE A 61 0.38 -1.23 -2.25
N HIS A 62 0.99 -2.33 -1.81
CA HIS A 62 1.38 -2.55 -0.41
C HIS A 62 2.56 -1.67 0.04
N GLY A 63 2.74 -1.56 1.37
CA GLY A 63 3.81 -0.81 2.01
C GLY A 63 5.17 -1.52 2.00
N PHE A 64 6.17 -0.82 2.58
CA PHE A 64 7.54 -1.30 2.70
C PHE A 64 7.63 -2.58 3.54
N ALA A 65 8.43 -3.55 3.09
CA ALA A 65 8.57 -4.86 3.74
C ALA A 65 7.25 -5.63 3.92
N GLN A 66 6.26 -5.36 3.11
CA GLN A 66 4.94 -5.98 3.17
C GLN A 66 4.60 -6.71 1.85
N ASN A 67 3.40 -7.26 1.79
CA ASN A 67 2.84 -7.94 0.62
C ASN A 67 1.31 -7.75 0.61
N ARG A 68 0.57 -8.53 -0.20
CA ARG A 68 -0.88 -8.43 -0.33
C ARG A 68 -1.68 -8.47 0.97
N PHE A 69 -1.12 -9.06 2.06
CA PHE A 69 -1.77 -9.08 3.38
C PHE A 69 -1.83 -7.70 4.04
N SER A 70 -1.32 -6.66 3.41
CA SER A 70 -1.64 -5.27 3.77
C SER A 70 -3.13 -4.94 3.57
N TRP A 71 -3.78 -5.59 2.61
CA TRP A 71 -5.13 -5.28 2.15
C TRP A 71 -6.15 -6.36 2.44
N HIS A 72 -5.69 -7.56 2.77
CA HIS A 72 -6.52 -8.74 2.95
C HIS A 72 -6.03 -9.59 4.12
N THR A 73 -6.91 -9.87 5.06
CA THR A 73 -6.76 -10.89 6.11
C THR A 73 -8.00 -11.78 6.14
N GLU A 74 -7.94 -12.90 6.86
CA GLU A 74 -9.09 -13.83 6.98
C GLU A 74 -10.29 -13.18 7.70
N THR A 75 -10.04 -12.19 8.54
CA THR A 75 -11.06 -11.53 9.35
C THR A 75 -11.54 -10.19 8.82
N ARG A 76 -10.75 -9.54 7.97
CA ARG A 76 -11.06 -8.24 7.36
C ARG A 76 -10.30 -8.07 6.05
N SER A 77 -11.00 -7.62 5.02
CA SER A 77 -10.43 -7.49 3.69
C SER A 77 -10.94 -6.25 2.97
N MET A 78 -10.07 -5.26 2.81
CA MET A 78 -10.35 -4.09 2.00
C MET A 78 -10.52 -4.48 0.51
N SER A 79 -9.71 -5.41 0.01
CA SER A 79 -9.85 -5.89 -1.36
C SER A 79 -11.19 -6.59 -1.60
N ALA A 80 -11.67 -7.43 -0.66
CA ALA A 80 -12.97 -8.07 -0.77
C ALA A 80 -14.12 -7.06 -0.63
N TRP A 81 -13.95 -6.04 0.21
CA TRP A 81 -14.96 -4.99 0.37
C TRP A 81 -15.19 -4.22 -0.94
N PHE A 82 -14.12 -3.74 -1.59
CA PHE A 82 -14.23 -3.06 -2.88
C PHE A 82 -14.76 -3.97 -3.98
N ALA A 83 -14.33 -5.23 -4.04
CA ALA A 83 -14.83 -6.18 -5.01
C ALA A 83 -16.34 -6.45 -4.83
N ALA A 84 -16.82 -6.50 -3.59
CA ALA A 84 -18.24 -6.63 -3.27
C ALA A 84 -19.08 -5.39 -3.69
N GLN A 85 -18.43 -4.22 -3.80
CA GLN A 85 -19.04 -3.00 -4.37
C GLN A 85 -18.99 -2.97 -5.92
N GLY A 86 -18.47 -4.03 -6.55
CA GLY A 86 -18.43 -4.15 -8.00
C GLY A 86 -17.14 -3.67 -8.67
N TRP A 87 -16.13 -3.23 -7.92
CA TRP A 87 -14.83 -2.83 -8.47
C TRP A 87 -14.02 -4.03 -8.95
N ASP A 88 -13.18 -3.83 -9.98
CA ASP A 88 -12.19 -4.79 -10.43
C ASP A 88 -10.90 -4.64 -9.60
N VAL A 89 -10.75 -5.41 -8.54
CA VAL A 89 -9.69 -5.18 -7.55
C VAL A 89 -8.48 -6.05 -7.82
N TRP A 90 -7.33 -5.41 -8.02
CA TRP A 90 -6.04 -6.02 -8.27
C TRP A 90 -5.09 -5.75 -7.10
N ASN A 91 -4.90 -6.74 -6.24
CA ASN A 91 -3.98 -6.67 -5.11
C ASN A 91 -2.57 -7.07 -5.59
N LEU A 92 -1.80 -6.07 -6.03
CA LEU A 92 -0.49 -6.22 -6.66
C LEU A 92 0.58 -6.57 -5.62
N GLU A 93 1.40 -7.55 -5.92
CA GLU A 93 2.63 -7.86 -5.19
C GLU A 93 3.84 -7.37 -6.01
N LEU A 94 4.45 -6.26 -5.58
CA LEU A 94 5.61 -5.65 -6.24
C LEU A 94 6.78 -6.63 -6.32
N ARG A 95 7.72 -6.42 -7.27
CA ARG A 95 8.91 -7.26 -7.37
C ARG A 95 9.67 -7.34 -6.04
N GLY A 96 10.19 -8.50 -5.74
CA GLY A 96 10.87 -8.77 -4.47
C GLY A 96 9.95 -9.08 -3.30
N HIS A 97 8.63 -9.06 -3.50
CA HIS A 97 7.63 -9.30 -2.46
C HIS A 97 6.66 -10.42 -2.85
N GLY A 98 6.04 -11.02 -1.85
CA GLY A 98 4.96 -11.97 -2.00
C GLY A 98 5.20 -13.08 -3.01
N ARG A 99 4.24 -13.29 -3.90
CA ARG A 99 4.32 -14.28 -4.99
C ARG A 99 5.32 -13.88 -6.05
N SER A 100 5.46 -12.57 -6.36
CA SER A 100 6.45 -12.07 -7.33
C SER A 100 7.87 -12.53 -6.98
N ARG A 101 8.22 -12.52 -5.68
CA ARG A 101 9.47 -13.10 -5.22
C ARG A 101 9.44 -14.62 -5.14
N ARG A 102 8.41 -15.21 -4.52
CA ARG A 102 8.42 -16.64 -4.21
C ARG A 102 8.28 -17.54 -5.43
N ARG A 103 7.52 -17.10 -6.44
CA ARG A 103 7.26 -17.88 -7.66
C ARG A 103 8.19 -17.50 -8.82
N SER A 104 8.59 -16.24 -8.92
CA SER A 104 9.37 -15.73 -10.05
C SER A 104 10.76 -15.20 -9.67
N HIS A 105 11.15 -15.31 -8.39
CA HIS A 105 12.46 -14.91 -7.87
C HIS A 105 12.87 -13.46 -8.16
N THR A 106 11.89 -12.58 -8.41
CA THR A 106 12.13 -11.16 -8.68
C THR A 106 12.74 -10.45 -7.48
N LYS A 107 13.52 -9.40 -7.73
CA LYS A 107 14.15 -8.57 -6.69
C LYS A 107 14.11 -7.11 -7.11
N ALA A 108 13.77 -6.22 -6.19
CA ALA A 108 13.98 -4.80 -6.37
C ALA A 108 15.45 -4.45 -6.05
N THR A 109 16.06 -3.66 -6.92
CA THR A 109 17.44 -3.18 -6.77
C THR A 109 17.50 -1.68 -6.51
N THR A 110 16.49 -0.94 -6.96
CA THR A 110 16.31 0.48 -6.73
C THR A 110 14.84 0.77 -6.40
N PHE A 111 14.56 1.95 -5.85
CA PHE A 111 13.18 2.38 -5.66
C PHE A 111 12.45 2.53 -7.01
N GLY A 112 13.15 3.01 -8.05
CA GLY A 112 12.59 3.22 -9.38
C GLY A 112 12.03 1.95 -10.04
N ASP A 113 12.42 0.77 -9.57
CA ASP A 113 11.85 -0.50 -10.00
C ASP A 113 10.35 -0.61 -9.71
N TYR A 114 9.87 -0.03 -8.60
CA TYR A 114 8.48 -0.14 -8.17
C TYR A 114 7.52 0.74 -9.00
N PRO A 115 7.78 2.04 -9.23
CA PRO A 115 6.96 2.81 -10.16
C PRO A 115 6.93 2.20 -11.57
N THR A 116 8.07 1.66 -12.06
CA THR A 116 8.15 0.95 -13.33
C THR A 116 7.24 -0.27 -13.35
N ASP A 117 7.21 -1.05 -12.26
CA ASP A 117 6.30 -2.20 -12.14
C ASP A 117 4.85 -1.78 -12.17
N LEU A 118 4.49 -0.73 -11.42
CA LEU A 118 3.12 -0.23 -11.37
C LEU A 118 2.65 0.24 -12.76
N THR A 119 3.46 1.04 -13.46
CA THR A 119 3.11 1.54 -14.80
C THR A 119 3.00 0.41 -15.82
N ARG A 120 3.91 -0.59 -15.75
CA ARG A 120 3.84 -1.78 -16.60
C ARG A 120 2.59 -2.62 -16.30
N PHE A 121 2.26 -2.80 -15.03
CA PHE A 121 1.06 -3.54 -14.61
C PHE A 121 -0.21 -2.80 -15.07
N ALA A 122 -0.30 -1.49 -14.84
CA ALA A 122 -1.43 -0.69 -15.25
C ALA A 122 -1.62 -0.65 -16.77
N ALA A 123 -0.51 -0.67 -17.55
CA ALA A 123 -0.55 -0.73 -19.01
C ALA A 123 -1.12 -2.07 -19.53
N ALA A 124 -1.12 -3.11 -18.72
CA ALA A 124 -1.67 -4.42 -19.05
C ALA A 124 -3.17 -4.54 -18.73
N LEU A 125 -3.75 -3.59 -18.01
CA LEU A 125 -5.19 -3.55 -17.72
C LEU A 125 -5.97 -3.07 -18.95
N SER A 126 -7.23 -3.48 -19.05
CA SER A 126 -8.11 -3.13 -20.17
C SER A 126 -8.51 -1.65 -20.20
N GLU A 127 -8.44 -0.98 -19.07
CA GLU A 127 -8.78 0.44 -18.93
C GLU A 127 -7.97 1.09 -17.78
N PRO A 128 -7.94 2.45 -17.72
CA PRO A 128 -7.27 3.16 -16.64
C PRO A 128 -7.83 2.79 -15.26
N ALA A 129 -6.94 2.65 -14.26
CA ALA A 129 -7.25 2.21 -12.92
C ALA A 129 -7.11 3.33 -11.88
N TYR A 130 -7.80 3.21 -10.74
CA TYR A 130 -7.41 3.95 -9.53
C TYR A 130 -6.23 3.25 -8.85
N TRP A 131 -5.23 4.01 -8.43
CA TRP A 131 -4.08 3.47 -7.72
C TRP A 131 -4.18 3.82 -6.23
N ILE A 132 -4.36 2.79 -5.40
CA ILE A 132 -4.47 2.95 -3.95
C ILE A 132 -3.20 2.41 -3.30
N GLY A 133 -2.39 3.29 -2.75
CA GLY A 133 -1.14 2.93 -2.10
C GLY A 133 -1.16 3.19 -0.60
N HIS A 134 -0.55 2.28 0.17
CA HIS A 134 -0.31 2.48 1.59
C HIS A 134 1.18 2.67 1.84
N SER A 135 1.55 3.69 2.63
CA SER A 135 2.93 3.91 3.04
C SER A 135 3.86 4.04 1.81
N LEU A 136 4.87 3.17 1.65
CA LEU A 136 5.69 3.09 0.44
C LEU A 136 4.84 2.94 -0.84
N GLY A 137 3.76 2.17 -0.80
CA GLY A 137 2.90 1.98 -1.98
C GLY A 137 2.30 3.28 -2.49
N ALA A 138 2.01 4.23 -1.60
CA ALA A 138 1.59 5.57 -2.00
C ALA A 138 2.75 6.34 -2.66
N SER A 139 3.98 6.25 -2.11
CA SER A 139 5.18 6.84 -2.74
C SER A 139 5.40 6.28 -4.15
N VAL A 140 5.16 4.98 -4.34
CA VAL A 140 5.25 4.32 -5.65
C VAL A 140 4.22 4.92 -6.62
N ALA A 141 2.99 5.14 -6.19
CA ALA A 141 1.95 5.76 -7.02
C ALA A 141 2.28 7.23 -7.35
N TYR A 142 2.73 8.02 -6.37
CA TYR A 142 3.16 9.41 -6.60
C TYR A 142 4.34 9.47 -7.57
N ALA A 143 5.32 8.58 -7.41
CA ALA A 143 6.48 8.51 -8.27
C ALA A 143 6.12 8.07 -9.69
N ALA A 144 5.22 7.11 -9.86
CA ALA A 144 4.75 6.68 -11.16
C ALA A 144 4.10 7.83 -11.95
N VAL A 145 3.27 8.63 -11.28
CA VAL A 145 2.70 9.84 -11.88
C VAL A 145 3.77 10.90 -12.12
N GLY A 146 4.66 11.16 -11.15
CA GLY A 146 5.67 12.20 -11.26
C GLY A 146 6.75 11.93 -12.30
N PHE A 147 7.08 10.65 -12.54
CA PHE A 147 8.06 10.30 -13.61
C PHE A 147 7.44 10.28 -15.01
N SER A 148 6.13 10.18 -15.14
CA SER A 148 5.44 10.08 -16.43
C SER A 148 4.64 11.32 -16.84
N GLU A 149 4.66 12.37 -16.04
CA GLU A 149 3.96 13.64 -16.30
C GLU A 149 2.50 13.44 -16.77
N ASN A 150 1.64 12.91 -15.88
CA ASN A 150 0.25 12.52 -16.15
C ASN A 150 0.12 11.19 -16.91
N ASP A 151 0.33 10.09 -16.20
CA ASP A 151 0.12 8.75 -16.77
C ASP A 151 -1.37 8.54 -17.11
N PRO A 152 -1.73 8.35 -18.40
CA PRO A 152 -3.12 8.18 -18.82
C PRO A 152 -3.74 6.86 -18.33
N ARG A 153 -2.95 5.98 -17.72
CA ARG A 153 -3.41 4.69 -17.17
C ARG A 153 -3.96 4.82 -15.75
N THR A 154 -3.87 6.01 -15.14
CA THR A 154 -4.49 6.25 -13.84
C THR A 154 -5.67 7.21 -13.95
N ARG A 155 -6.79 6.85 -13.30
CA ARG A 155 -7.95 7.72 -13.08
C ARG A 155 -7.74 8.65 -11.89
N GLY A 156 -6.84 8.27 -10.98
CA GLY A 156 -6.52 9.04 -9.77
C GLY A 156 -5.70 8.22 -8.80
N VAL A 157 -5.03 8.91 -7.90
CA VAL A 157 -4.15 8.33 -6.88
C VAL A 157 -4.75 8.54 -5.48
N ILE A 158 -4.84 7.45 -4.73
CA ILE A 158 -5.23 7.47 -3.33
C ILE A 158 -4.03 7.06 -2.48
N GLY A 159 -3.50 7.99 -1.71
CA GLY A 159 -2.38 7.74 -0.81
C GLY A 159 -2.82 7.67 0.64
N ILE A 160 -2.62 6.51 1.28
CA ILE A 160 -2.96 6.26 2.68
C ILE A 160 -1.66 6.21 3.48
N GLY A 161 -1.41 7.17 4.37
CA GLY A 161 -0.16 7.27 5.12
C GLY A 161 1.07 7.27 4.21
N GLY A 162 1.01 7.98 3.08
CA GLY A 162 2.00 7.93 2.02
C GLY A 162 3.30 8.67 2.36
N LEU A 163 4.44 8.03 2.11
CA LEU A 163 5.77 8.58 2.38
C LEU A 163 6.21 9.52 1.25
N TYR A 164 5.74 10.76 1.26
CA TYR A 164 6.23 11.79 0.34
C TYR A 164 7.45 12.51 0.95
N ARG A 165 7.28 13.11 2.12
CA ARG A 165 8.32 13.53 3.04
C ARG A 165 8.21 12.68 4.28
N PHE A 166 9.30 12.29 4.90
CA PHE A 166 9.28 11.49 6.11
C PHE A 166 10.62 11.58 6.85
N GLY A 167 10.60 11.21 8.14
CA GLY A 167 11.81 11.17 8.95
C GLY A 167 12.35 12.54 9.35
N GLN A 168 11.55 13.58 9.23
CA GLN A 168 11.85 14.94 9.72
C GLN A 168 11.35 15.12 11.16
N ALA A 169 10.23 14.47 11.49
CA ALA A 169 9.60 14.56 12.80
C ALA A 169 9.86 13.33 13.67
N GLY A 170 9.69 13.48 14.97
CA GLY A 170 9.92 12.43 15.95
C GLY A 170 11.39 12.11 16.19
N TRP A 171 11.64 11.01 16.91
CA TRP A 171 13.00 10.58 17.24
C TRP A 171 13.44 9.27 16.59
N LEU A 172 12.51 8.36 16.36
CA LEU A 172 12.82 6.99 15.92
C LEU A 172 13.27 6.96 14.46
N ILE A 173 12.41 7.39 13.54
CA ILE A 173 12.68 7.32 12.11
C ILE A 173 13.89 8.18 11.71
N PRO A 174 14.05 9.44 12.19
CA PRO A 174 15.26 10.22 11.92
C PRO A 174 16.56 9.54 12.38
N ASN A 175 16.51 8.84 13.53
CA ASN A 175 17.69 8.12 14.02
C ASN A 175 17.99 6.86 13.19
N ILE A 176 16.97 6.11 12.75
CA ILE A 176 17.15 4.97 11.84
C ILE A 176 17.73 5.45 10.51
N ILE A 177 17.23 6.54 9.95
CA ILE A 177 17.75 7.15 8.72
C ILE A 177 19.23 7.52 8.90
N ARG A 178 19.59 8.26 9.95
CA ARG A 178 20.99 8.65 10.25
C ARG A 178 21.91 7.44 10.42
N LEU A 179 21.44 6.38 11.06
CA LEU A 179 22.22 5.16 11.26
C LEU A 179 22.42 4.43 9.93
N SER A 180 21.37 4.33 9.10
CA SER A 180 21.44 3.62 7.82
C SER A 180 22.37 4.31 6.81
N GLN A 181 22.56 5.63 6.90
CA GLN A 181 23.51 6.36 6.06
C GLN A 181 24.98 6.01 6.37
N LYS A 182 25.25 5.46 7.55
CA LYS A 182 26.60 4.96 7.92
C LYS A 182 26.89 3.57 7.38
N LEU A 183 25.87 2.88 6.84
CA LEU A 183 26.08 1.57 6.22
C LEU A 183 26.83 1.73 4.88
N PRO A 184 27.78 0.82 4.57
CA PRO A 184 28.50 0.89 3.31
C PRO A 184 27.52 0.80 2.13
N THR A 185 27.71 1.66 1.14
CA THR A 185 27.01 1.60 -0.16
C THR A 185 27.76 0.74 -1.18
N SER A 186 28.81 0.04 -0.75
CA SER A 186 29.67 -0.74 -1.63
C SER A 186 28.93 -1.88 -2.33
N VAL A 187 29.43 -2.22 -3.52
CA VAL A 187 28.95 -3.34 -4.34
C VAL A 187 28.90 -4.63 -3.49
N GLY A 188 27.72 -5.27 -3.47
CA GLY A 188 27.46 -6.48 -2.67
C GLY A 188 26.54 -6.25 -1.45
N VAL A 189 26.56 -5.09 -0.80
CA VAL A 189 25.63 -4.78 0.30
C VAL A 189 24.24 -4.41 -0.25
N GLY A 190 24.18 -3.77 -1.40
CA GLY A 190 22.92 -3.37 -2.06
C GLY A 190 22.04 -4.55 -2.50
N ASP A 191 22.64 -5.72 -2.73
CA ASP A 191 21.90 -6.94 -3.11
C ASP A 191 21.33 -7.71 -1.92
N ILE A 192 21.66 -7.28 -0.70
CA ILE A 192 21.18 -7.91 0.53
C ILE A 192 19.69 -7.59 0.70
N GLN A 193 18.91 -8.65 0.87
CA GLN A 193 17.50 -8.56 1.20
C GLN A 193 17.28 -9.24 2.56
N VAL A 194 16.78 -8.47 3.51
CA VAL A 194 16.51 -8.95 4.87
C VAL A 194 15.08 -9.45 4.95
N HIS A 195 14.91 -10.73 5.31
CA HIS A 195 13.59 -11.31 5.50
C HIS A 195 13.04 -10.99 6.90
N THR A 196 11.98 -10.20 6.98
CA THR A 196 11.39 -9.75 8.24
C THR A 196 10.33 -10.68 8.81
N GLY A 197 10.02 -11.79 8.15
CA GLY A 197 8.95 -12.71 8.57
C GLY A 197 9.22 -13.40 9.93
N LEU A 198 10.50 -13.60 10.33
CA LEU A 198 10.81 -14.08 11.67
C LEU A 198 10.49 -13.00 12.71
N THR A 199 10.89 -11.77 12.45
CA THR A 199 10.56 -10.61 13.28
C THR A 199 9.04 -10.48 13.43
N GLY A 200 8.28 -10.57 12.34
CA GLY A 200 6.82 -10.55 12.38
C GLY A 200 6.21 -11.65 13.26
N ARG A 201 6.76 -12.87 13.21
CA ARG A 201 6.30 -13.97 14.08
C ARG A 201 6.60 -13.74 15.57
N VAL A 202 7.73 -13.14 15.88
CA VAL A 202 8.09 -12.76 17.26
C VAL A 202 7.16 -11.64 17.74
N LEU A 203 6.98 -10.58 16.94
CA LEU A 203 6.09 -9.47 17.25
C LEU A 203 4.64 -9.93 17.45
N ALA A 204 4.15 -10.88 16.64
CA ALA A 204 2.82 -11.46 16.81
C ALA A 204 2.60 -12.14 18.16
N ARG A 205 3.65 -12.73 18.74
CA ARG A 205 3.59 -13.32 20.10
C ARG A 205 3.60 -12.26 21.18
N LEU A 206 4.24 -11.13 20.93
CA LEU A 206 4.36 -10.01 21.87
C LEU A 206 3.23 -8.99 21.71
N PHE A 207 2.25 -9.25 20.82
CA PHE A 207 1.20 -8.28 20.49
C PHE A 207 0.50 -7.68 21.71
N PRO A 208 0.07 -8.42 22.74
CA PRO A 208 -0.61 -7.82 23.90
C PRO A 208 0.26 -6.79 24.62
N LEU A 209 1.56 -7.04 24.68
CA LEU A 209 2.52 -6.13 25.29
C LEU A 209 2.77 -4.92 24.40
N MET A 210 2.82 -5.14 23.07
CA MET A 210 2.98 -4.09 22.09
C MET A 210 1.76 -3.18 22.00
N ASP A 211 0.55 -3.71 22.10
CA ASP A 211 -0.68 -2.91 22.10
C ASP A 211 -0.74 -1.99 23.32
N LEU A 212 -0.34 -2.51 24.49
CA LEU A 212 -0.21 -1.70 25.70
C LEU A 212 0.92 -0.65 25.58
N ALA A 213 2.06 -1.05 25.02
CA ALA A 213 3.21 -0.16 24.82
C ALA A 213 3.03 0.83 23.65
N ALA A 214 2.11 0.56 22.75
CA ALA A 214 1.80 1.43 21.61
C ALA A 214 1.36 2.83 22.05
N TYR A 215 0.84 2.97 23.25
CA TYR A 215 0.48 4.25 23.87
C TYR A 215 1.69 5.20 24.04
N GLY A 216 2.89 4.65 24.17
CA GLY A 216 4.12 5.42 24.37
C GLY A 216 5.25 5.11 23.39
N MET A 217 5.09 4.10 22.53
CA MET A 217 6.13 3.67 21.60
C MET A 217 5.67 3.77 20.13
N PRO A 218 6.34 4.58 19.30
CA PRO A 218 5.97 4.76 17.89
C PRO A 218 6.19 3.52 17.00
N ILE A 219 6.65 2.40 17.57
CA ILE A 219 7.00 1.19 16.81
C ILE A 219 5.77 0.36 16.42
N ALA A 220 4.66 0.51 17.13
CA ALA A 220 3.48 -0.31 16.90
C ALA A 220 2.76 0.07 15.58
N GLY A 221 2.77 1.34 15.20
CA GLY A 221 2.15 1.81 13.97
C GLY A 221 0.61 1.79 13.98
N TRP A 222 -0.03 1.57 15.13
CA TRP A 222 -1.48 1.65 15.31
C TRP A 222 -1.82 2.32 16.63
N TRP A 223 -3.04 2.87 16.71
CA TRP A 223 -3.58 3.38 17.97
C TRP A 223 -3.99 2.20 18.90
N PRO A 224 -3.69 2.23 20.21
CA PRO A 224 -4.04 1.15 21.12
C PRO A 224 -5.52 0.78 21.06
N GLY A 225 -5.80 -0.52 20.93
CA GLY A 225 -7.16 -1.04 20.85
C GLY A 225 -7.89 -0.83 19.53
N SER A 226 -7.29 -0.13 18.55
CA SER A 226 -7.88 0.12 17.22
C SER A 226 -7.89 -1.10 16.29
N VAL A 227 -7.09 -2.13 16.61
CA VAL A 227 -6.97 -3.36 15.82
C VAL A 227 -7.27 -4.56 16.70
N GLU A 228 -7.97 -5.55 16.17
CA GLU A 228 -8.21 -6.81 16.88
C GLU A 228 -6.91 -7.63 16.97
N PRO A 229 -6.68 -8.29 18.10
CA PRO A 229 -5.47 -9.09 18.31
C PRO A 229 -5.24 -10.15 17.21
N GLU A 230 -6.29 -10.82 16.77
CA GLU A 230 -6.18 -11.89 15.77
C GLU A 230 -5.80 -11.35 14.40
N LEU A 231 -6.40 -10.23 13.98
CA LEU A 231 -6.04 -9.54 12.74
C LEU A 231 -4.58 -9.06 12.78
N ALA A 232 -4.18 -8.40 13.86
CA ALA A 232 -2.81 -7.92 14.03
C ALA A 232 -1.79 -9.06 13.98
N LYS A 233 -2.05 -10.15 14.70
CA LYS A 233 -1.20 -11.36 14.68
C LYS A 233 -1.11 -11.98 13.29
N GLU A 234 -2.23 -12.09 12.57
CA GLU A 234 -2.24 -12.61 11.21
C GLU A 234 -1.39 -11.73 10.30
N ARG A 235 -1.61 -10.41 10.32
CA ARG A 235 -0.84 -9.46 9.51
C ARG A 235 0.65 -9.52 9.83
N MET A 236 1.04 -9.63 11.10
CA MET A 236 2.43 -9.77 11.51
C MET A 236 3.06 -11.08 11.02
N ARG A 237 2.31 -12.18 11.00
CA ARG A 237 2.81 -13.49 10.56
C ARG A 237 2.92 -13.61 9.05
N ARG A 238 1.99 -13.04 8.29
CA ARG A 238 1.81 -13.23 6.84
C ARG A 238 2.20 -12.01 6.01
N GLY A 239 2.05 -10.82 6.58
CA GLY A 239 2.23 -9.54 5.89
C GLY A 239 3.67 -9.05 5.84
N PHE A 240 4.55 -9.51 6.74
CA PHE A 240 5.97 -9.13 6.72
C PHE A 240 6.72 -9.88 5.62
N ASP A 241 7.51 -9.14 4.85
CA ASP A 241 8.24 -9.65 3.69
C ASP A 241 9.69 -9.12 3.67
N TYR A 242 10.33 -9.10 2.53
CA TYR A 242 11.72 -8.72 2.40
C TYR A 242 11.92 -7.20 2.39
N ILE A 243 13.05 -6.77 2.96
CA ILE A 243 13.55 -5.39 2.88
C ILE A 243 14.74 -5.38 1.93
N PRO A 244 14.65 -4.76 0.75
CA PRO A 244 15.81 -4.47 -0.09
C PRO A 244 16.61 -3.32 0.55
N ILE A 245 17.83 -3.61 1.01
CA ILE A 245 18.65 -2.62 1.73
C ILE A 245 18.92 -1.39 0.87
N ARG A 246 19.18 -1.56 -0.42
CA ARG A 246 19.45 -0.44 -1.33
C ARG A 246 18.23 0.48 -1.50
N VAL A 247 17.03 -0.09 -1.64
CA VAL A 247 15.79 0.72 -1.70
C VAL A 247 15.63 1.54 -0.43
N TRP A 248 15.88 0.94 0.74
CA TRP A 248 15.85 1.68 2.00
C TRP A 248 16.89 2.81 2.04
N GLN A 249 18.12 2.57 1.56
CA GLN A 249 19.18 3.59 1.52
C GLN A 249 18.80 4.78 0.61
N GLU A 250 18.19 4.52 -0.55
CA GLU A 250 17.67 5.57 -1.43
C GLU A 250 16.57 6.38 -0.73
N MET A 251 15.60 5.72 -0.11
CA MET A 251 14.53 6.38 0.64
C MET A 251 15.10 7.22 1.80
N ALA A 252 16.06 6.67 2.53
CA ALA A 252 16.73 7.39 3.62
C ALA A 252 17.51 8.62 3.13
N ALA A 253 18.07 8.56 1.91
CA ALA A 253 18.73 9.70 1.30
C ALA A 253 17.73 10.82 0.96
N TRP A 254 16.55 10.51 0.40
CA TRP A 254 15.50 11.51 0.17
C TRP A 254 15.04 12.17 1.45
N ALA A 255 14.76 11.34 2.46
CA ALA A 255 14.34 11.83 3.77
C ALA A 255 15.36 12.78 4.39
N HIS A 256 16.67 12.47 4.24
CA HIS A 256 17.73 13.29 4.78
C HIS A 256 17.90 14.63 4.04
N THR A 257 17.82 14.60 2.71
CA THR A 257 18.07 15.77 1.86
C THR A 257 16.82 16.58 1.55
N ASP A 258 15.65 16.08 1.91
CA ASP A 258 14.33 16.62 1.50
C ASP A 258 14.21 16.78 -0.02
N ASN A 259 14.95 15.95 -0.77
CA ASN A 259 14.99 15.95 -2.23
C ASN A 259 14.26 14.72 -2.79
N VAL A 260 12.97 14.88 -3.01
CA VAL A 260 12.09 13.83 -3.53
C VAL A 260 12.26 13.73 -5.06
N PRO A 261 12.71 12.59 -5.61
CA PRO A 261 13.08 12.49 -7.03
C PRO A 261 11.95 12.77 -8.04
N TRP A 262 10.70 12.59 -7.63
CA TRP A 262 9.52 12.80 -8.48
C TRP A 262 8.77 14.11 -8.16
N ASP A 263 9.31 14.97 -7.29
CA ASP A 263 8.62 16.17 -6.80
C ASP A 263 8.20 17.12 -7.92
N ALA A 264 9.08 17.39 -8.88
CA ALA A 264 8.80 18.30 -9.98
C ALA A 264 7.64 17.79 -10.87
N GLY A 265 7.65 16.52 -11.23
CA GLY A 265 6.58 15.92 -12.04
C GLY A 265 5.26 15.76 -11.27
N TRP A 266 5.31 15.43 -9.97
CA TRP A 266 4.13 15.41 -9.12
C TRP A 266 3.50 16.81 -9.02
N HIS A 267 4.33 17.85 -8.88
CA HIS A 267 3.87 19.24 -8.88
C HIS A 267 3.29 19.68 -10.22
N ALA A 268 3.80 19.18 -11.34
CA ALA A 268 3.28 19.48 -12.66
C ALA A 268 2.04 18.65 -13.03
N SER A 269 1.76 17.57 -12.28
CA SER A 269 0.67 16.66 -12.58
C SER A 269 -0.70 17.24 -12.27
N THR A 270 -1.67 16.95 -13.14
CA THR A 270 -3.10 17.24 -12.98
C THR A 270 -3.90 16.02 -12.53
N THR A 271 -3.24 14.88 -12.24
CA THR A 271 -3.90 13.65 -11.82
C THR A 271 -4.72 13.87 -10.53
N PRO A 272 -6.00 13.52 -10.50
CA PRO A 272 -6.82 13.60 -9.30
C PRO A 272 -6.20 12.84 -8.13
N CYS A 273 -6.21 13.39 -6.92
CA CYS A 273 -5.64 12.69 -5.79
C CYS A 273 -6.40 12.87 -4.47
N LEU A 274 -6.47 11.77 -3.70
CA LEU A 274 -6.94 11.74 -2.32
C LEU A 274 -5.78 11.36 -1.41
N ILE A 275 -5.42 12.24 -0.48
CA ILE A 275 -4.37 12.00 0.51
C ILE A 275 -5.03 11.82 1.86
N MET A 276 -4.75 10.67 2.50
CA MET A 276 -5.32 10.32 3.81
C MET A 276 -4.21 10.12 4.83
N VAL A 277 -4.32 10.75 5.98
CA VAL A 277 -3.34 10.69 7.08
C VAL A 277 -4.04 10.47 8.41
N GLY A 278 -3.43 9.70 9.30
CA GLY A 278 -3.90 9.51 10.67
C GLY A 278 -3.26 10.54 11.61
N ASP A 279 -4.03 11.08 12.55
CA ASP A 279 -3.59 12.11 13.50
C ASP A 279 -2.52 11.63 14.49
N ARG A 280 -2.45 10.32 14.73
CA ARG A 280 -1.49 9.65 15.62
C ARG A 280 -0.56 8.70 14.87
N ASP A 281 -0.37 8.91 13.60
CA ASP A 281 0.64 8.18 12.85
C ASP A 281 2.04 8.57 13.35
N SER A 282 2.69 7.65 14.04
CA SER A 282 4.02 7.84 14.64
C SER A 282 5.16 7.40 13.72
N MET A 283 4.83 6.71 12.62
CA MET A 283 5.79 6.35 11.57
C MET A 283 5.88 7.44 10.49
N LEU A 284 4.76 8.11 10.23
CA LEU A 284 4.64 9.25 9.34
C LEU A 284 3.77 10.31 10.02
N PHE A 285 4.39 11.30 10.59
CA PHE A 285 3.64 12.36 11.26
C PHE A 285 2.68 13.08 10.30
N PRO A 286 1.51 13.54 10.77
CA PRO A 286 0.51 14.16 9.90
C PRO A 286 1.04 15.28 9.00
N GLN A 287 2.00 16.08 9.51
CA GLN A 287 2.64 17.15 8.75
C GLN A 287 3.45 16.62 7.56
N GLU A 288 4.12 15.48 7.74
CA GLU A 288 4.88 14.81 6.68
C GLU A 288 3.94 14.14 5.67
N GLY A 289 2.86 13.48 6.16
CA GLY A 289 1.86 12.83 5.32
C GLY A 289 1.10 13.80 4.42
N LYS A 290 0.86 15.05 4.88
CA LYS A 290 0.25 16.12 4.08
C LYS A 290 1.12 16.59 2.91
N ALA A 291 2.42 16.36 2.93
CA ALA A 291 3.33 16.92 1.94
C ALA A 291 2.95 16.51 0.49
N ALA A 292 2.44 15.32 0.27
CA ALA A 292 1.95 14.90 -1.05
C ALA A 292 0.79 15.78 -1.54
N PHE A 293 -0.14 16.17 -0.66
CA PHE A 293 -1.24 17.07 -0.97
C PHE A 293 -0.72 18.49 -1.24
N ASP A 294 0.14 19.02 -0.38
CA ASP A 294 0.66 20.38 -0.49
C ASP A 294 1.48 20.57 -1.78
N ARG A 295 2.19 19.51 -2.21
CA ARG A 295 3.04 19.52 -3.41
C ARG A 295 2.30 19.15 -4.70
N SER A 296 1.10 18.55 -4.62
CA SER A 296 0.34 18.21 -5.83
C SER A 296 -0.08 19.45 -6.61
N GLY A 297 0.16 19.45 -7.92
CA GLY A 297 -0.30 20.49 -8.84
C GLY A 297 -1.76 20.30 -9.30
N SER A 298 -2.38 19.17 -8.96
CA SER A 298 -3.78 18.91 -9.33
C SER A 298 -4.73 19.90 -8.66
N GLU A 299 -5.69 20.42 -9.42
CA GLU A 299 -6.82 21.19 -8.89
C GLU A 299 -7.83 20.26 -8.21
N ASP A 300 -7.96 19.01 -8.69
CA ASP A 300 -8.79 17.96 -8.11
C ASP A 300 -7.99 17.17 -7.07
N LYS A 301 -7.76 17.77 -5.91
CA LYS A 301 -7.07 17.15 -4.79
C LYS A 301 -7.83 17.28 -3.50
N THR A 302 -7.85 16.20 -2.72
CA THR A 302 -8.52 16.11 -1.43
C THR A 302 -7.54 15.67 -0.35
N LEU A 303 -7.54 16.35 0.80
CA LEU A 303 -6.86 15.92 2.00
C LEU A 303 -7.89 15.47 3.03
N LYS A 304 -7.73 14.27 3.57
CA LYS A 304 -8.52 13.78 4.71
C LYS A 304 -7.58 13.44 5.86
N VAL A 305 -7.64 14.25 6.90
CA VAL A 305 -7.01 13.95 8.20
C VAL A 305 -8.04 13.17 9.01
N LEU A 306 -7.66 11.97 9.42
CA LEU A 306 -8.49 11.12 10.27
C LEU A 306 -8.08 11.34 11.73
N ASP A 307 -9.00 11.73 12.57
CA ASP A 307 -8.80 12.03 13.98
C ASP A 307 -10.01 11.62 14.83
N ASP A 308 -10.03 12.02 16.08
CA ASP A 308 -11.10 11.72 17.02
C ASP A 308 -12.23 12.78 17.03
N SER A 309 -12.22 13.73 16.11
CA SER A 309 -13.24 14.80 16.05
C SER A 309 -14.67 14.28 15.91
N ASP A 310 -14.81 13.11 15.27
CA ASP A 310 -16.08 12.40 15.13
C ASP A 310 -16.41 11.54 16.37
N GLY A 311 -15.57 11.55 17.41
CA GLY A 311 -15.78 10.81 18.66
C GLY A 311 -15.47 9.32 18.58
N TYR A 312 -14.72 8.88 17.56
CA TYR A 312 -14.49 7.45 17.32
C TYR A 312 -13.15 6.92 17.81
N THR A 313 -12.05 7.43 17.29
CA THR A 313 -10.72 6.95 17.63
C THR A 313 -9.65 7.84 17.01
N HIS A 314 -8.45 7.78 17.55
CA HIS A 314 -7.26 8.23 16.86
C HIS A 314 -6.78 7.19 15.85
N TRP A 315 -5.94 7.60 14.89
CA TRP A 315 -5.51 6.78 13.77
C TRP A 315 -3.99 6.78 13.66
N GLY A 316 -3.42 5.60 13.64
CA GLY A 316 -2.00 5.37 13.35
C GLY A 316 -1.75 4.98 11.91
N HIS A 317 -0.56 4.44 11.64
CA HIS A 317 -0.10 4.09 10.29
C HIS A 317 -0.75 2.83 9.71
N LEU A 318 -1.02 1.83 10.55
CA LEU A 318 -1.51 0.51 10.10
C LEU A 318 -3.03 0.36 10.24
N ASP A 319 -3.60 0.93 11.27
CA ASP A 319 -5.04 0.86 11.55
C ASP A 319 -5.88 1.72 10.60
N ILE A 320 -5.29 2.74 9.99
CA ILE A 320 -5.92 3.49 8.90
C ILE A 320 -6.30 2.58 7.71
N VAL A 321 -5.64 1.44 7.53
CA VAL A 321 -5.96 0.48 6.45
C VAL A 321 -6.91 -0.61 6.92
N LEU A 322 -6.58 -1.28 8.04
CA LEU A 322 -7.28 -2.47 8.52
C LEU A 322 -7.75 -2.34 9.97
N GLY A 323 -7.86 -1.15 10.54
CA GLY A 323 -8.41 -0.91 11.86
C GLY A 323 -9.91 -1.22 11.94
N LYS A 324 -10.44 -1.38 13.17
CA LYS A 324 -11.85 -1.69 13.44
C LYS A 324 -12.82 -0.75 12.74
N LYS A 325 -12.44 0.51 12.63
CA LYS A 325 -13.26 1.57 12.05
C LYS A 325 -12.89 1.93 10.60
N ALA A 326 -11.81 1.32 10.05
CA ALA A 326 -11.39 1.60 8.68
C ALA A 326 -12.49 1.35 7.62
N PRO A 327 -13.32 0.29 7.71
CA PRO A 327 -14.42 0.11 6.77
C PRO A 327 -15.39 1.29 6.70
N ASP A 328 -15.75 1.84 7.85
CA ASP A 328 -16.78 2.89 7.96
C ASP A 328 -16.26 4.26 7.54
N TYR A 329 -14.97 4.56 7.78
CA TYR A 329 -14.43 5.92 7.61
C TYR A 329 -13.41 6.04 6.48
N VAL A 330 -12.59 5.02 6.28
CA VAL A 330 -11.52 5.06 5.27
C VAL A 330 -12.00 4.47 3.96
N TRP A 331 -12.51 3.23 3.98
CA TRP A 331 -12.92 2.54 2.76
C TRP A 331 -14.13 3.22 2.10
N THR A 332 -15.11 3.61 2.91
CA THR A 332 -16.29 4.36 2.44
C THR A 332 -15.87 5.70 1.81
N ALA A 333 -14.99 6.47 2.46
CA ALA A 333 -14.52 7.74 1.92
C ALA A 333 -13.76 7.58 0.59
N ILE A 334 -12.94 6.52 0.46
CA ILE A 334 -12.25 6.21 -0.80
C ILE A 334 -13.27 5.83 -1.87
N HIS A 335 -14.24 4.99 -1.54
CA HIS A 335 -15.29 4.57 -2.45
C HIS A 335 -16.09 5.76 -2.99
N GLU A 336 -16.59 6.62 -2.11
CA GLU A 336 -17.32 7.83 -2.46
C GLU A 336 -16.51 8.77 -3.34
N TRP A 337 -15.21 8.94 -3.01
CA TRP A 337 -14.29 9.77 -3.79
C TRP A 337 -14.11 9.23 -5.21
N MET A 338 -13.98 7.92 -5.37
CA MET A 338 -13.85 7.27 -6.68
C MET A 338 -15.17 7.30 -7.46
N GLU A 339 -16.31 7.08 -6.80
CA GLU A 339 -17.64 7.13 -7.45
C GLU A 339 -17.96 8.49 -8.08
N GLN A 340 -17.54 9.57 -7.44
CA GLN A 340 -17.74 10.92 -7.97
C GLN A 340 -16.92 11.16 -9.27
N ARG A 341 -16.00 10.28 -9.64
CA ARG A 341 -15.05 10.38 -10.78
C ARG A 341 -15.17 9.22 -11.77
N THR A 342 -16.12 8.33 -11.55
CA THR A 342 -16.46 7.22 -12.44
C THR A 342 -17.67 7.54 -13.28
#